data_f02dcf76beb5a12736891d5d82e8ee4c
#
_entry.id   f02dcf76beb5a12736891d5d82e8ee4c
#
_cell.length_a   1.000
_cell.length_b   1.000
_cell.length_c   1.000
_cell.angle_alpha   90.00
_cell.angle_beta   90.00
_cell.angle_gamma   90.00
#
_symmetry.space_group_name_H-M   'P 1'
#
loop_
_entity.id
_entity.type
_entity.pdbx_description
1 polymer ?
#
loop_
_entity_poly.entity_id
_entity_poly.type
_entity_poly.pdbx_seq_one_letter_code
_entity_poly.pdbx_strand_id
1 'polypeptide(L)'
;MKALALLLLFAFAGPTLIPAQTTEIEIAADPAIYGEYPKNYQEIILKWLETKLADPKSAQIEWTSAPKPADLPGPQGKRLYGYMVEFKVSSRNRFGAYTGKQKHGALIRDGNVIKGTGFGF
;
A
#
# COMPACT_ATOMS: atom_id res chain seq x y z
N MET A 1 -24.12 -50.24 -7.61
CA MET A 1 -24.04 -49.73 -7.43
C MET A 1 -23.86 -48.79 -6.96
N LYS A 2 -23.83 -48.94 -7.09
CA LYS A 2 -23.67 -48.11 -6.76
C LYS A 2 -23.31 -47.06 -6.37
N ALA A 3 -23.01 -46.98 -6.55
CA ALA A 3 -22.70 -46.04 -6.29
C ALA A 3 -22.47 -45.06 -5.96
N LEU A 4 -22.36 -45.13 -5.97
CA LEU A 4 -22.26 -44.23 -5.73
C LEU A 4 -21.90 -43.29 -5.28
N ALA A 5 -21.79 -43.46 -5.48
CA ALA A 5 -21.58 -42.62 -5.19
C ALA A 5 -21.19 -41.68 -4.93
N LEU A 6 -20.99 -41.74 -5.08
CA LEU A 6 -20.71 -40.80 -4.96
C LEU A 6 -20.45 -39.88 -4.62
N LEU A 7 -20.40 -40.01 -4.75
CA LEU A 7 -20.31 -39.02 -4.56
C LEU A 7 -19.99 -38.14 -4.07
N LEU A 8 -19.93 -38.34 -4.13
CA LEU A 8 -19.74 -37.42 -3.79
C LEU A 8 -19.33 -36.59 -3.38
N LEU A 9 -19.14 -36.78 -3.52
CA LEU A 9 -18.88 -35.87 -3.26
C LEU A 9 -18.59 -35.00 -2.98
N PHE A 10 -18.54 -35.06 -3.16
CA PHE A 10 -18.40 -34.04 -3.13
C PHE A 10 -18.23 -33.17 -2.67
N ALA A 11 -18.27 -33.56 -2.69
CA ALA A 11 -18.28 -32.73 -2.40
C ALA A 11 -17.75 -31.98 -1.97
N PHE A 12 -17.47 -32.08 -2.08
CA PHE A 12 -17.09 -31.22 -1.86
C PHE A 12 -16.75 -30.39 -1.74
N ALA A 13 -16.54 -30.78 -2.01
CA ALA A 13 -16.36 -29.98 -2.08
C ALA A 13 -16.13 -29.09 -1.85
N GLY A 14 -16.03 -29.23 -1.86
CA GLY A 14 -15.96 -28.33 -1.89
C GLY A 14 -15.61 -27.46 -1.39
N PRO A 15 -15.69 -27.48 -1.32
CA PRO A 15 -15.37 -26.55 -1.05
C PRO A 15 -14.85 -25.67 -0.53
N THR A 16 -14.61 -25.80 -0.47
CA THR A 16 -14.10 -25.03 -0.20
C THR A 16 -13.49 -24.11 -0.09
N LEU A 17 -13.36 -24.08 -0.33
CA LEU A 17 -12.77 -23.31 -0.35
C LEU A 17 -12.55 -22.21 -0.24
N ILE A 18 -12.57 -21.97 -0.36
CA ILE A 18 -12.41 -21.05 -0.39
C ILE A 18 -12.34 -20.13 0.20
N PRO A 19 -12.34 -19.98 0.34
CA PRO A 19 -12.33 -18.99 0.98
C PRO A 19 -11.32 -18.19 1.21
N ALA A 20 -10.73 -18.27 1.31
CA ALA A 20 -9.73 -17.68 1.69
C ALA A 20 -9.46 -16.49 1.06
N GLN A 21 -9.50 -16.31 0.38
CA GLN A 21 -9.16 -15.32 -0.20
C GLN A 21 -9.74 -14.22 0.11
N THR A 22 -10.18 -14.18 0.31
CA THR A 22 -10.87 -13.14 0.47
C THR A 22 -10.43 -12.29 1.38
N THR A 23 -9.97 -12.64 1.94
CA THR A 23 -9.71 -11.96 2.88
C THR A 23 -8.97 -10.85 2.80
N GLU A 24 -8.19 -10.84 2.44
CA GLU A 24 -7.42 -9.91 2.54
C GLU A 24 -7.79 -8.73 2.10
N ILE A 25 -8.33 -8.60 1.78
CA ILE A 25 -8.49 -7.58 1.24
C ILE A 25 -8.97 -6.58 1.83
N GLU A 26 -9.33 -6.53 2.17
CA GLU A 26 -9.83 -5.70 2.40
C GLU A 26 -10.23 -5.05 3.29
N ILE A 27 -10.04 -4.81 3.68
CA ILE A 27 -10.25 -4.16 4.68
C ILE A 27 -10.39 -2.80 4.47
N ALA A 28 -11.13 -2.44 3.69
CA ALA A 28 -11.33 -1.10 3.45
C ALA A 28 -11.89 -0.50 4.67
N ALA A 29 -11.33 0.51 5.15
CA ALA A 29 -11.87 1.25 6.25
C ALA A 29 -12.92 2.20 5.74
N ASP A 30 -13.58 2.89 6.67
CA ASP A 30 -14.65 3.82 6.31
C ASP A 30 -14.13 4.92 5.40
N PRO A 31 -14.64 5.04 4.18
CA PRO A 31 -14.15 6.08 3.26
C PRO A 31 -14.41 7.49 3.75
N ALA A 32 -15.39 7.69 4.63
CA ALA A 32 -15.62 9.01 5.18
C ALA A 32 -14.49 9.44 6.07
N ILE A 33 -13.75 8.50 6.64
CA ILE A 33 -12.66 8.81 7.54
C ILE A 33 -11.32 8.78 6.81
N TYR A 34 -11.07 7.72 6.04
CA TYR A 34 -9.75 7.48 5.45
C TYR A 34 -9.68 7.79 3.95
N GLY A 35 -10.80 8.12 3.32
CA GLY A 35 -10.85 8.28 1.88
C GLY A 35 -10.98 6.93 1.19
N GLU A 36 -10.94 6.93 -0.13
CA GLU A 36 -11.06 5.71 -0.88
C GLU A 36 -9.76 4.91 -0.85
N TYR A 37 -9.87 3.61 -0.93
CA TYR A 37 -8.70 2.76 -0.99
C TYR A 37 -7.91 3.06 -2.27
N PRO A 38 -6.62 3.37 -2.15
CA PRO A 38 -5.83 3.76 -3.34
C PRO A 38 -5.33 2.55 -4.11
N LYS A 39 -6.13 2.06 -5.03
CA LYS A 39 -5.75 0.90 -5.83
C LYS A 39 -4.50 1.16 -6.65
N ASN A 40 -4.33 2.40 -7.11
CA ASN A 40 -3.17 2.78 -7.91
C ASN A 40 -2.10 3.45 -7.07
N TYR A 41 -1.92 2.98 -5.85
CA TYR A 41 -1.01 3.65 -4.91
C TYR A 41 0.42 3.75 -5.43
N GLN A 42 0.86 2.78 -6.22
CA GLN A 42 2.23 2.83 -6.72
C GLN A 42 2.41 4.01 -7.67
N GLU A 43 1.47 4.23 -8.56
CA GLU A 43 1.53 5.37 -9.46
C GLU A 43 1.48 6.69 -8.71
N ILE A 44 0.62 6.76 -7.70
CA ILE A 44 0.49 7.96 -6.91
C ILE A 44 1.80 8.29 -6.22
N ILE A 45 2.44 7.29 -5.63
CA ILE A 45 3.68 7.50 -4.90
C ILE A 45 4.82 7.81 -5.85
N LEU A 46 4.90 7.14 -7.00
CA LEU A 46 5.95 7.43 -7.97
C LEU A 46 5.88 8.87 -8.45
N LYS A 47 4.67 9.35 -8.71
CA LYS A 47 4.51 10.71 -9.14
C LYS A 47 4.90 11.70 -8.05
N TRP A 48 4.52 11.39 -6.83
CA TRP A 48 4.87 12.23 -5.70
C TRP A 48 6.39 12.26 -5.48
N LEU A 49 7.07 11.12 -5.66
CA LEU A 49 8.52 11.05 -5.50
C LEU A 49 9.25 11.91 -6.52
N GLU A 50 8.66 12.16 -7.69
CA GLU A 50 9.27 13.04 -8.66
C GLU A 50 9.50 14.44 -8.10
N THR A 51 8.71 14.84 -7.14
CA THR A 51 8.85 16.15 -6.52
C THR A 51 9.73 16.12 -5.29
N LYS A 52 10.13 14.94 -4.82
CA LYS A 52 10.87 14.82 -3.57
C LYS A 52 12.31 14.38 -3.74
N LEU A 53 12.60 13.62 -4.79
CA LEU A 53 13.93 13.08 -4.97
C LEU A 53 14.79 14.03 -5.82
N ALA A 54 16.10 14.03 -5.56
CA ALA A 54 17.02 14.82 -6.35
C ALA A 54 17.13 14.27 -7.77
N ASP A 55 17.10 12.95 -7.92
CA ASP A 55 17.19 12.30 -9.21
C ASP A 55 16.12 11.20 -9.28
N PRO A 56 14.89 11.57 -9.60
CA PRO A 56 13.79 10.59 -9.59
C PRO A 56 14.00 9.43 -10.53
N LYS A 57 14.68 9.66 -11.67
CA LYS A 57 14.88 8.60 -12.65
C LYS A 57 15.79 7.51 -12.13
N SER A 58 16.62 7.80 -11.13
CA SER A 58 17.50 6.80 -10.56
C SER A 58 16.84 5.99 -9.46
N ALA A 59 15.61 6.28 -9.11
CA ALA A 59 14.95 5.66 -7.97
C ALA A 59 14.74 4.18 -8.18
N GLN A 60 15.10 3.40 -7.16
CA GLN A 60 14.83 1.99 -7.07
C GLN A 60 13.93 1.80 -5.87
N ILE A 61 12.76 1.26 -6.08
CA ILE A 61 11.75 1.19 -5.05
C ILE A 61 11.40 -0.24 -4.74
N GLU A 62 11.33 -0.53 -3.45
CA GLU A 62 10.90 -1.83 -2.97
C GLU A 62 9.64 -1.61 -2.15
N TRP A 63 8.52 -2.13 -2.62
CA TRP A 63 7.24 -2.00 -1.93
C TRP A 63 7.19 -3.01 -0.80
N THR A 64 7.03 -2.54 0.43
CA THR A 64 7.06 -3.43 1.59
C THR A 64 5.71 -3.65 2.22
N SER A 65 4.71 -2.86 1.88
CA SER A 65 3.37 -3.11 2.38
C SER A 65 2.32 -2.59 1.40
N ALA A 66 1.15 -3.18 1.47
CA ALA A 66 -0.02 -2.65 0.77
C ALA A 66 -0.59 -1.51 1.60
N PRO A 67 -1.46 -0.68 1.00
CA PRO A 67 -2.06 0.42 1.77
C PRO A 67 -2.87 -0.09 2.95
N LYS A 68 -2.70 0.58 4.10
CA LYS A 68 -3.44 0.26 5.33
C LYS A 68 -4.01 1.53 5.91
N PRO A 69 -5.20 1.47 6.49
CA PRO A 69 -5.75 2.65 7.16
C PRO A 69 -4.82 3.12 8.27
N ALA A 70 -4.58 4.41 8.33
CA ALA A 70 -3.69 4.96 9.34
C ALA A 70 -3.98 6.43 9.55
N ASP A 71 -3.47 6.96 10.65
CA ASP A 71 -3.53 8.38 10.88
C ASP A 71 -2.20 8.87 11.41
N LEU A 72 -1.89 10.10 11.10
CA LEU A 72 -0.63 10.73 11.48
C LEU A 72 -0.90 12.11 12.05
N PRO A 73 0.00 12.62 12.88
CA PRO A 73 -0.14 13.99 13.36
C PRO A 73 -0.08 14.97 12.20
N GLY A 74 -0.97 15.92 12.20
CA GLY A 74 -1.01 16.99 11.23
C GLY A 74 -0.84 18.33 11.91
N PRO A 75 -1.01 19.42 11.13
CA PRO A 75 -0.84 20.76 11.66
C PRO A 75 -1.90 21.10 12.70
N GLN A 76 -1.52 21.94 13.67
CA GLN A 76 -2.46 22.51 14.62
C GLN A 76 -3.18 21.47 15.45
N GLY A 77 -2.50 20.37 15.73
CA GLY A 77 -3.07 19.32 16.58
C GLY A 77 -4.10 18.44 15.90
N LYS A 78 -4.36 18.64 14.62
CA LYS A 78 -5.31 17.80 13.89
C LYS A 78 -4.62 16.53 13.43
N ARG A 79 -5.41 15.46 13.34
CA ARG A 79 -4.89 14.19 12.79
C ARG A 79 -5.20 14.14 11.29
N LEU A 80 -4.26 13.55 10.56
CA LEU A 80 -4.46 13.28 9.13
C LEU A 80 -4.79 11.81 8.98
N TYR A 81 -5.87 11.50 8.33
CA TYR A 81 -6.33 10.14 8.11
C TYR A 81 -6.22 9.78 6.64
N GLY A 82 -5.78 8.56 6.37
CA GLY A 82 -5.63 8.08 5.00
C GLY A 82 -5.13 6.65 5.01
N TYR A 83 -4.53 6.25 3.89
CA TYR A 83 -3.94 4.92 3.77
C TYR A 83 -2.42 5.05 3.73
N MET A 84 -1.76 4.37 4.66
CA MET A 84 -0.30 4.39 4.74
C MET A 84 0.28 3.28 3.89
N VAL A 85 1.26 3.63 3.07
CA VAL A 85 2.02 2.67 2.29
C VAL A 85 3.48 2.79 2.71
N GLU A 86 4.10 1.66 3.01
CA GLU A 86 5.51 1.63 3.37
C GLU A 86 6.32 1.06 2.23
N PHE A 87 7.49 1.63 2.01
CA PHE A 87 8.37 1.22 0.92
C PHE A 87 9.79 1.65 1.23
N LYS A 88 10.73 1.09 0.47
CA LYS A 88 12.13 1.50 0.57
C LYS A 88 12.54 2.13 -0.75
N VAL A 89 13.34 3.18 -0.66
CA VAL A 89 13.81 3.90 -1.84
C VAL A 89 15.31 4.06 -1.78
N SER A 90 15.96 3.81 -2.91
CA SER A 90 17.36 4.17 -3.12
C SER A 90 17.42 5.01 -4.37
N SER A 91 18.04 6.17 -4.30
CA SER A 91 18.17 7.03 -5.46
C SER A 91 19.48 7.82 -5.34
N ARG A 92 19.88 8.43 -6.44
CA ARG A 92 21.09 9.26 -6.41
C ARG A 92 20.77 10.61 -5.80
N ASN A 93 21.66 11.06 -4.91
CA ASN A 93 21.52 12.38 -4.32
C ASN A 93 22.08 13.44 -5.28
N ARG A 94 22.14 14.68 -4.82
CA ARG A 94 22.64 15.77 -5.65
C ARG A 94 24.08 15.59 -6.10
N PHE A 95 24.83 14.77 -5.41
CA PHE A 95 26.22 14.54 -5.74
C PHE A 95 26.41 13.30 -6.61
N GLY A 96 25.32 12.69 -7.03
CA GLY A 96 25.39 11.52 -7.91
C GLY A 96 25.60 10.19 -7.21
N ALA A 97 25.63 10.17 -5.90
CA ALA A 97 25.85 8.94 -5.14
C ALA A 97 24.51 8.33 -4.71
N TYR A 98 24.40 7.01 -4.78
CA TYR A 98 23.21 6.33 -4.29
C TYR A 98 23.16 6.38 -2.78
N THR A 99 21.96 6.63 -2.26
CA THR A 99 21.75 6.78 -0.82
C THR A 99 21.61 5.45 -0.10
N GLY A 100 21.46 4.34 -0.86
CA GLY A 100 21.08 3.08 -0.26
C GLY A 100 19.59 3.03 0.00
N LYS A 101 19.08 1.84 0.28
CA LYS A 101 17.64 1.69 0.50
C LYS A 101 17.26 2.24 1.85
N GLN A 102 16.39 3.22 1.86
CA GLN A 102 15.92 3.85 3.08
C GLN A 102 14.42 3.67 3.18
N LYS A 103 13.97 3.46 4.41
CA LYS A 103 12.55 3.17 4.67
C LYS A 103 11.75 4.45 4.72
N HIS A 104 10.65 4.45 4.02
CA HIS A 104 9.77 5.62 3.94
C HIS A 104 8.33 5.18 4.03
N GLY A 105 7.46 6.14 4.26
CA GLY A 105 6.03 5.92 4.21
C GLY A 105 5.35 7.07 3.51
N ALA A 106 4.19 6.80 2.95
CA ALA A 106 3.37 7.84 2.33
C ALA A 106 1.93 7.61 2.75
N LEU A 107 1.31 8.66 3.27
CA LEU A 107 -0.10 8.61 3.64
C LEU A 107 -0.89 9.18 2.47
N ILE A 108 -1.78 8.37 1.91
CA ILE A 108 -2.55 8.73 0.74
C ILE A 108 -3.99 8.94 1.12
N ARG A 109 -4.58 10.02 0.61
CA ARG A 109 -6.00 10.26 0.75
C ARG A 109 -6.53 10.85 -0.54
N ASP A 110 -7.61 10.24 -1.05
CA ASP A 110 -8.30 10.73 -2.24
C ASP A 110 -7.35 10.96 -3.42
N GLY A 111 -6.44 10.01 -3.62
CA GLY A 111 -5.54 10.05 -4.77
C GLY A 111 -4.30 10.89 -4.60
N ASN A 112 -4.07 11.46 -3.41
CA ASN A 112 -2.94 12.34 -3.18
C ASN A 112 -2.14 11.89 -1.97
N VAL A 113 -0.82 12.06 -2.03
CA VAL A 113 0.01 11.87 -0.85
C VAL A 113 -0.12 13.13 0.00
N ILE A 114 -0.69 12.98 1.19
CA ILE A 114 -0.90 14.13 2.08
C ILE A 114 0.18 14.24 3.13
N LYS A 115 0.96 13.21 3.35
CA LYS A 115 2.11 13.29 4.25
C LYS A 115 3.08 12.17 3.96
N GLY A 116 4.37 12.50 3.96
CA GLY A 116 5.43 11.50 3.84
C GLY A 116 6.16 11.34 5.16
N THR A 117 6.70 10.15 5.40
CA THR A 117 7.51 9.88 6.58
C THR A 117 8.84 9.28 6.16
N GLY A 118 9.87 9.50 6.97
CA GLY A 118 11.19 8.95 6.69
C GLY A 118 12.03 9.76 5.74
N PHE A 119 11.51 10.87 5.22
CA PHE A 119 12.28 11.75 4.35
C PHE A 119 12.85 12.89 5.20
N GLY A 120 14.07 13.27 4.89
CA GLY A 120 14.76 14.27 5.67
C GLY A 120 14.41 15.71 5.30
N PHE A 121 13.18 15.93 4.94
CA PHE A 121 12.78 17.27 4.51
C PHE A 121 11.36 17.58 4.93
#